data_473c9266e8622a41781ffe1dc6926baa
#
_entry.id   473c9266e8622a41781ffe1dc6926baa
#
_cell.length_a   1.000
_cell.length_b   1.000
_cell.length_c   1.000
_cell.angle_alpha   90.00
_cell.angle_beta   90.00
_cell.angle_gamma   90.00
#
_symmetry.space_group_name_H-M   'P 1'
#
loop_
_entity.id
_entity.type
_entity.pdbx_description
1 polymer ?
#
loop_
_entity_poly.entity_id
_entity_poly.type
_entity_poly.pdbx_seq_one_letter_code
_entity_poly.pdbx_strand_id
1 'polypeptide(L)'
;MVSPALHYYYDPLCGWCYGTAPLIAIAASLPGVALHLHAGGMLAGDQRRPISPAWRDYVLPHDQRIAELSGQPFGIGYSDGLLRDSTAMLDSAPPISAILAAESAAGMGLAMLHRLQQAYYIAGQQIADPAVLHQLAIDLGLDAQAYAKAYEKLQGAETASHIASSRAQMAQLGARGFPTLVLLDGAQQEILPLDRYLGKPAAWQAWLRDRLVKAGNASQPPQQLACDTASCTV
;
A
#
# COMPACT_ATOMS: atom_id res chain seq x y z
N MET A 1 7.68 19.27 16.60
CA MET A 1 8.28 17.92 16.45
C MET A 1 7.50 17.22 15.34
N VAL A 2 8.18 16.62 14.36
CA VAL A 2 7.53 15.85 13.30
C VAL A 2 7.28 14.46 13.87
N SER A 3 6.01 14.05 13.93
CA SER A 3 5.67 12.69 14.37
C SER A 3 6.16 11.66 13.34
N PRO A 4 6.57 10.45 13.78
CA PRO A 4 6.91 9.38 12.86
C PRO A 4 5.79 9.07 11.88
N ALA A 5 6.13 8.81 10.62
CA ALA A 5 5.17 8.46 9.57
C ALA A 5 5.62 7.20 8.82
N LEU A 6 4.66 6.42 8.38
CA LEU A 6 4.88 5.24 7.54
C LEU A 6 4.55 5.59 6.09
N HIS A 7 5.45 5.25 5.19
CA HIS A 7 5.29 5.44 3.75
C HIS A 7 5.26 4.08 3.06
N TYR A 8 4.10 3.72 2.49
CA TYR A 8 3.88 2.43 1.84
C TYR A 8 3.92 2.57 0.33
N TYR A 9 4.94 2.02 -0.28
CA TYR A 9 5.11 1.96 -1.73
C TYR A 9 4.57 0.62 -2.24
N TYR A 10 3.61 0.69 -3.16
CA TYR A 10 2.84 -0.47 -3.60
C TYR A 10 2.40 -0.37 -5.06
N ASP A 11 1.86 -1.48 -5.55
CA ASP A 11 1.07 -1.52 -6.79
C ASP A 11 -0.17 -2.40 -6.57
N PRO A 12 -1.36 -2.01 -7.04
CA PRO A 12 -2.58 -2.80 -6.85
C PRO A 12 -2.55 -4.17 -7.55
N LEU A 13 -1.74 -4.32 -8.62
CA LEU A 13 -1.53 -5.57 -9.36
C LEU A 13 -0.30 -6.35 -8.89
N CYS A 14 0.34 -5.96 -7.79
CA CYS A 14 1.48 -6.66 -7.22
C CYS A 14 1.02 -7.74 -6.22
N GLY A 15 1.23 -9.03 -6.55
CA GLY A 15 0.85 -10.15 -5.69
C GLY A 15 1.52 -10.09 -4.30
N TRP A 16 2.79 -9.68 -4.21
CA TRP A 16 3.46 -9.51 -2.93
C TRP A 16 2.86 -8.35 -2.08
N CYS A 17 2.33 -7.30 -2.74
CA CYS A 17 1.56 -6.26 -2.05
C CYS A 17 0.25 -6.81 -1.47
N TYR A 18 -0.42 -7.70 -2.20
CA TYR A 18 -1.58 -8.42 -1.71
C TYR A 18 -1.20 -9.33 -0.53
N GLY A 19 -0.10 -10.07 -0.62
CA GLY A 19 0.40 -10.91 0.47
C GLY A 19 0.70 -10.14 1.75
N THR A 20 1.16 -8.89 1.64
CA THR A 20 1.46 -8.03 2.81
C THR A 20 0.27 -7.22 3.32
N ALA A 21 -0.90 -7.25 2.65
CA ALA A 21 -2.06 -6.45 3.02
C ALA A 21 -2.45 -6.55 4.51
N PRO A 22 -2.44 -7.74 5.18
CA PRO A 22 -2.72 -7.83 6.61
C PRO A 22 -1.72 -7.07 7.49
N LEU A 23 -0.43 -7.03 7.08
CA LEU A 23 0.61 -6.30 7.81
C LEU A 23 0.42 -4.78 7.68
N ILE A 24 0.03 -4.32 6.49
CA ILE A 24 -0.25 -2.90 6.22
C ILE A 24 -1.50 -2.44 6.96
N ALA A 25 -2.55 -3.28 7.02
CA ALA A 25 -3.74 -2.99 7.82
C ALA A 25 -3.42 -2.81 9.31
N ILE A 26 -2.55 -3.66 9.87
CA ILE A 26 -2.05 -3.51 11.24
C ILE A 26 -1.28 -2.20 11.39
N ALA A 27 -0.37 -1.89 10.47
CA ALA A 27 0.42 -0.66 10.52
C ALA A 27 -0.48 0.59 10.52
N ALA A 28 -1.51 0.61 9.68
CA ALA A 28 -2.49 1.69 9.60
C ALA A 28 -3.36 1.82 10.86
N SER A 29 -3.57 0.74 11.62
CA SER A 29 -4.38 0.73 12.84
C SER A 29 -3.64 1.22 14.09
N LEU A 30 -2.33 1.40 14.01
CA LEU A 30 -1.55 1.84 15.18
C LEU A 30 -1.79 3.31 15.47
N PRO A 31 -2.09 3.68 16.73
CA PRO A 31 -2.37 5.06 17.08
C PRO A 31 -1.12 5.95 16.97
N GLY A 32 -1.32 7.20 16.55
CA GLY A 32 -0.26 8.20 16.51
C GLY A 32 0.71 8.11 15.33
N VAL A 33 0.43 7.24 14.36
CA VAL A 33 1.27 7.06 13.16
C VAL A 33 0.42 7.28 11.92
N ALA A 34 0.84 8.21 11.07
CA ALA A 34 0.23 8.40 9.75
C ALA A 34 0.78 7.36 8.76
N LEU A 35 -0.10 6.79 7.92
CA LEU A 35 0.28 5.94 6.79
C LEU A 35 0.03 6.71 5.49
N HIS A 36 1.09 6.92 4.72
CA HIS A 36 1.03 7.56 3.40
C HIS A 36 1.16 6.51 2.29
N LEU A 37 0.26 6.57 1.31
CA LEU A 37 0.17 5.61 0.22
C LEU A 37 0.87 6.14 -1.04
N HIS A 38 1.81 5.37 -1.59
CA HIS A 38 2.61 5.71 -2.76
C HIS A 38 2.51 4.62 -3.82
N ALA A 39 1.61 4.80 -4.78
CA ALA A 39 1.44 3.83 -5.85
C ALA A 39 2.51 3.98 -6.94
N GLY A 40 3.15 2.87 -7.31
CA GLY A 40 4.30 2.90 -8.21
C GLY A 40 4.00 2.55 -9.67
N GLY A 41 2.80 2.09 -10.01
CA GLY A 41 2.36 1.87 -11.38
C GLY A 41 3.20 0.82 -12.14
N MET A 42 3.36 -0.38 -11.55
CA MET A 42 4.20 -1.45 -12.12
C MET A 42 3.84 -1.78 -13.58
N LEU A 43 2.55 -1.79 -13.88
CA LEU A 43 1.99 -2.09 -15.19
C LEU A 43 1.27 -0.87 -15.80
N ALA A 44 1.74 0.35 -15.53
CA ALA A 44 1.17 1.57 -16.09
C ALA A 44 1.93 2.06 -17.33
N GLY A 45 1.29 2.89 -18.15
CA GLY A 45 1.86 3.48 -19.36
C GLY A 45 2.32 2.41 -20.36
N ASP A 46 3.55 2.46 -20.82
CA ASP A 46 4.11 1.50 -21.80
C ASP A 46 4.26 0.07 -21.26
N GLN A 47 4.09 -0.13 -19.95
CA GLN A 47 4.14 -1.45 -19.34
C GLN A 47 2.78 -2.15 -19.31
N ARG A 48 1.69 -1.45 -19.64
CA ARG A 48 0.35 -2.06 -19.75
C ARG A 48 0.32 -3.10 -20.87
N ARG A 49 -0.40 -4.18 -20.65
CA ARG A 49 -0.50 -5.28 -21.61
C ARG A 49 -1.74 -6.13 -21.37
N PRO A 50 -2.23 -6.86 -22.38
CA PRO A 50 -3.26 -7.87 -22.14
C PRO A 50 -2.71 -9.04 -21.33
N ILE A 51 -3.61 -9.76 -20.65
CA ILE A 51 -3.28 -11.04 -20.04
C ILE A 51 -2.94 -12.05 -21.14
N SER A 52 -1.92 -12.84 -20.93
CA SER A 52 -1.46 -13.86 -21.87
C SER A 52 -1.16 -15.19 -21.16
N PRO A 53 -1.14 -16.32 -21.86
CA PRO A 53 -0.70 -17.59 -21.27
C PRO A 53 0.66 -17.49 -20.60
N ALA A 54 1.62 -16.81 -21.22
CA ALA A 54 2.95 -16.60 -20.65
C ALA A 54 2.91 -15.79 -19.35
N TRP A 55 2.04 -14.78 -19.25
CA TRP A 55 1.84 -14.05 -18.01
C TRP A 55 1.24 -14.94 -16.92
N ARG A 56 0.21 -15.72 -17.25
CA ARG A 56 -0.39 -16.68 -16.33
C ARG A 56 0.63 -17.68 -15.79
N ASP A 57 1.41 -18.28 -16.68
CA ASP A 57 2.42 -19.27 -16.31
C ASP A 57 3.53 -18.65 -15.44
N TYR A 58 3.81 -17.36 -15.64
CA TYR A 58 4.76 -16.61 -14.81
C TYR A 58 4.22 -16.32 -13.41
N VAL A 59 2.96 -15.85 -13.29
CA VAL A 59 2.45 -15.40 -11.98
C VAL A 59 2.00 -16.54 -11.08
N LEU A 60 1.43 -17.62 -11.59
CA LEU A 60 0.86 -18.70 -10.77
C LEU A 60 1.85 -19.32 -9.76
N PRO A 61 3.11 -19.62 -10.09
CA PRO A 61 4.09 -20.11 -9.10
C PRO A 61 4.40 -19.06 -8.01
N HIS A 62 4.43 -17.77 -8.38
CA HIS A 62 4.62 -16.69 -7.42
C HIS A 62 3.42 -16.55 -6.48
N ASP A 63 2.21 -16.62 -7.03
CA ASP A 63 0.96 -16.51 -6.26
C ASP A 63 0.81 -17.67 -5.29
N GLN A 64 1.16 -18.90 -5.70
CA GLN A 64 1.24 -20.04 -4.80
C GLN A 64 2.22 -19.78 -3.65
N ARG A 65 3.41 -19.28 -3.95
CA ARG A 65 4.40 -18.95 -2.94
C ARG A 65 3.93 -17.86 -1.98
N ILE A 66 3.24 -16.84 -2.50
CA ILE A 66 2.64 -15.78 -1.69
C ILE A 66 1.57 -16.36 -0.76
N ALA A 67 0.67 -17.22 -1.28
CA ALA A 67 -0.37 -17.86 -0.48
C ALA A 67 0.23 -18.68 0.66
N GLU A 68 1.26 -19.50 0.39
CA GLU A 68 1.96 -20.31 1.40
C GLU A 68 2.58 -19.47 2.51
N LEU A 69 3.20 -18.34 2.16
CA LEU A 69 3.92 -17.50 3.11
C LEU A 69 3.00 -16.55 3.89
N SER A 70 1.98 -16.01 3.24
CA SER A 70 1.13 -14.96 3.80
C SER A 70 -0.20 -15.47 4.37
N GLY A 71 -0.66 -16.63 3.92
CA GLY A 71 -2.00 -17.15 4.18
C GLY A 71 -3.10 -16.46 3.38
N GLN A 72 -2.76 -15.54 2.45
CA GLN A 72 -3.76 -14.86 1.61
C GLN A 72 -4.26 -15.80 0.52
N PRO A 73 -5.60 -15.92 0.34
CA PRO A 73 -6.17 -16.82 -0.65
C PRO A 73 -6.10 -16.23 -2.07
N PHE A 74 -5.86 -17.09 -3.07
CA PHE A 74 -6.08 -16.78 -4.48
C PHE A 74 -7.27 -17.59 -4.98
N GLY A 75 -8.31 -16.91 -5.49
CA GLY A 75 -9.55 -17.55 -5.85
C GLY A 75 -9.54 -18.17 -7.25
N ILE A 76 -10.46 -19.13 -7.49
CA ILE A 76 -10.62 -19.76 -8.79
C ILE A 76 -11.08 -18.75 -9.86
N GLY A 77 -11.84 -17.72 -9.47
CA GLY A 77 -12.22 -16.63 -10.36
C GLY A 77 -11.02 -15.89 -10.95
N TYR A 78 -9.93 -15.79 -10.19
CA TYR A 78 -8.67 -15.24 -10.65
C TYR A 78 -7.88 -16.27 -11.49
N SER A 79 -7.54 -17.43 -10.92
CA SER A 79 -6.59 -18.37 -11.52
C SER A 79 -7.11 -19.06 -12.78
N ASP A 80 -8.41 -19.40 -12.81
CA ASP A 80 -9.06 -20.11 -13.93
C ASP A 80 -10.08 -19.26 -14.70
N GLY A 81 -10.46 -18.09 -14.14
CA GLY A 81 -11.26 -17.09 -14.82
C GLY A 81 -10.37 -16.00 -15.45
N LEU A 82 -10.06 -14.96 -14.69
CA LEU A 82 -9.40 -13.75 -15.17
C LEU A 82 -8.05 -14.03 -15.88
N LEU A 83 -7.20 -14.88 -15.32
CA LEU A 83 -5.89 -15.19 -15.92
C LEU A 83 -5.99 -15.98 -17.24
N ARG A 84 -7.18 -16.41 -17.65
CA ARG A 84 -7.45 -17.04 -18.96
C ARG A 84 -8.12 -16.07 -19.94
N ASP A 85 -8.51 -14.88 -19.50
CA ASP A 85 -9.15 -13.89 -20.34
C ASP A 85 -8.11 -13.02 -21.05
N SER A 86 -7.81 -13.36 -22.30
CA SER A 86 -6.88 -12.60 -23.14
C SER A 86 -7.37 -11.20 -23.54
N THR A 87 -8.63 -10.85 -23.27
CA THR A 87 -9.19 -9.52 -23.49
C THR A 87 -8.97 -8.61 -22.29
N ALA A 88 -8.70 -9.19 -21.11
CA ALA A 88 -8.45 -8.43 -19.89
C ALA A 88 -7.11 -7.72 -19.94
N MET A 89 -7.10 -6.45 -19.52
CA MET A 89 -5.91 -5.61 -19.51
C MET A 89 -5.27 -5.57 -18.13
N LEU A 90 -3.96 -5.77 -18.10
CA LEU A 90 -3.11 -5.44 -16.98
C LEU A 90 -2.71 -3.97 -17.11
N ASP A 91 -3.37 -3.11 -16.35
CA ASP A 91 -3.08 -1.69 -16.27
C ASP A 91 -3.24 -1.20 -14.82
N SER A 92 -2.14 -0.75 -14.23
CA SER A 92 -2.13 -0.25 -12.85
C SER A 92 -2.73 1.17 -12.72
N ALA A 93 -2.82 1.94 -13.81
CA ALA A 93 -3.23 3.34 -13.72
C ALA A 93 -4.70 3.52 -13.30
N PRO A 94 -5.70 2.83 -13.89
CA PRO A 94 -7.09 2.99 -13.45
C PRO A 94 -7.33 2.63 -11.97
N PRO A 95 -6.86 1.49 -11.44
CA PRO A 95 -7.04 1.18 -10.02
C PRO A 95 -6.26 2.13 -9.10
N ILE A 96 -5.11 2.68 -9.53
CA ILE A 96 -4.42 3.73 -8.76
C ILE A 96 -5.27 5.00 -8.72
N SER A 97 -5.86 5.42 -9.84
CA SER A 97 -6.79 6.56 -9.89
C SER A 97 -7.96 6.37 -8.92
N ALA A 98 -8.49 5.14 -8.83
CA ALA A 98 -9.57 4.78 -7.92
C ALA A 98 -9.16 4.90 -6.44
N ILE A 99 -7.95 4.48 -6.10
CA ILE A 99 -7.41 4.60 -4.74
C ILE A 99 -7.23 6.08 -4.37
N LEU A 100 -6.65 6.87 -5.27
CA LEU A 100 -6.47 8.31 -5.07
C LEU A 100 -7.81 9.04 -4.94
N ALA A 101 -8.82 8.64 -5.72
CA ALA A 101 -10.17 9.19 -5.63
C ALA A 101 -10.85 8.87 -4.30
N ALA A 102 -10.75 7.62 -3.83
CA ALA A 102 -11.29 7.19 -2.54
C ALA A 102 -10.61 7.92 -1.37
N GLU A 103 -9.29 8.11 -1.46
CA GLU A 103 -8.53 8.90 -0.48
C GLU A 103 -8.98 10.35 -0.46
N SER A 104 -9.08 10.99 -1.63
CA SER A 104 -9.49 12.38 -1.77
C SER A 104 -10.94 12.64 -1.33
N ALA A 105 -11.84 11.71 -1.60
CA ALA A 105 -13.26 11.85 -1.30
C ALA A 105 -13.61 11.57 0.17
N ALA A 106 -12.92 10.63 0.82
CA ALA A 106 -13.33 10.14 2.14
C ALA A 106 -12.18 9.62 3.03
N GLY A 107 -10.91 9.76 2.66
CA GLY A 107 -9.79 9.17 3.40
C GLY A 107 -9.77 7.63 3.36
N MET A 108 -10.34 7.02 2.32
CA MET A 108 -10.54 5.58 2.20
C MET A 108 -9.59 4.91 1.19
N GLY A 109 -8.44 5.51 0.91
CA GLY A 109 -7.49 4.97 -0.07
C GLY A 109 -7.00 3.56 0.25
N LEU A 110 -6.64 3.29 1.52
CA LEU A 110 -6.22 1.95 1.93
C LEU A 110 -7.36 0.92 1.84
N ALA A 111 -8.57 1.31 2.23
CA ALA A 111 -9.75 0.44 2.13
C ALA A 111 -10.05 0.10 0.66
N MET A 112 -9.93 1.09 -0.23
CA MET A 112 -10.09 0.88 -1.68
C MET A 112 -9.00 -0.05 -2.24
N LEU A 113 -7.74 0.12 -1.84
CA LEU A 113 -6.65 -0.79 -2.22
C LEU A 113 -6.98 -2.24 -1.83
N HIS A 114 -7.38 -2.48 -0.57
CA HIS A 114 -7.72 -3.82 -0.10
C HIS A 114 -8.92 -4.40 -0.85
N ARG A 115 -9.95 -3.58 -1.13
CA ARG A 115 -11.13 -4.01 -1.88
C ARG A 115 -10.77 -4.40 -3.32
N LEU A 116 -9.92 -3.61 -3.98
CA LEU A 116 -9.39 -3.91 -5.32
C LEU A 116 -8.58 -5.21 -5.34
N GLN A 117 -7.71 -5.43 -4.36
CA GLN A 117 -6.95 -6.66 -4.25
C GLN A 117 -7.85 -7.88 -4.08
N GLN A 118 -8.90 -7.81 -3.25
CA GLN A 118 -9.88 -8.89 -3.11
C GLN A 118 -10.67 -9.12 -4.41
N ALA A 119 -11.09 -8.05 -5.08
CA ALA A 119 -11.80 -8.14 -6.35
C ALA A 119 -10.94 -8.80 -7.43
N TYR A 120 -9.65 -8.47 -7.49
CA TYR A 120 -8.72 -9.03 -8.46
C TYR A 120 -8.30 -10.45 -8.11
N TYR A 121 -7.66 -10.67 -6.95
CA TYR A 121 -7.01 -11.93 -6.58
C TYR A 121 -7.98 -13.02 -6.11
N ILE A 122 -9.17 -12.69 -5.64
CA ILE A 122 -10.16 -13.67 -5.21
C ILE A 122 -11.28 -13.81 -6.23
N ALA A 123 -11.95 -12.70 -6.56
CA ALA A 123 -13.14 -12.73 -7.42
C ALA A 123 -12.80 -12.73 -8.92
N GLY A 124 -11.57 -12.43 -9.32
CA GLY A 124 -11.15 -12.40 -10.72
C GLY A 124 -11.79 -11.26 -11.52
N GLN A 125 -12.02 -10.12 -10.90
CA GLN A 125 -12.58 -8.95 -11.58
C GLN A 125 -11.48 -8.13 -12.27
N GLN A 126 -11.82 -7.56 -13.43
CA GLN A 126 -10.94 -6.67 -14.18
C GLN A 126 -10.88 -5.29 -13.54
N ILE A 127 -9.97 -5.06 -12.60
CA ILE A 127 -9.82 -3.78 -11.89
C ILE A 127 -9.24 -2.64 -12.75
N ALA A 128 -8.93 -2.89 -14.02
CA ALA A 128 -8.66 -1.84 -14.99
C ALA A 128 -9.94 -1.26 -15.63
N ASP A 129 -11.11 -1.92 -15.44
CA ASP A 129 -12.40 -1.48 -15.95
C ASP A 129 -13.01 -0.41 -15.03
N PRO A 130 -13.29 0.82 -15.53
CA PRO A 130 -13.89 1.89 -14.74
C PRO A 130 -15.25 1.52 -14.13
N ALA A 131 -16.06 0.68 -14.78
CA ALA A 131 -17.34 0.26 -14.23
C ALA A 131 -17.17 -0.62 -12.99
N VAL A 132 -16.17 -1.52 -13.00
CA VAL A 132 -15.79 -2.34 -11.84
C VAL A 132 -15.31 -1.42 -10.70
N LEU A 133 -14.42 -0.45 -10.99
CA LEU A 133 -13.89 0.47 -10.00
C LEU A 133 -15.00 1.29 -9.31
N HIS A 134 -15.97 1.76 -10.10
CA HIS A 134 -17.12 2.52 -9.58
C HIS A 134 -17.98 1.66 -8.66
N GLN A 135 -18.29 0.42 -9.08
CA GLN A 135 -19.09 -0.49 -8.25
C GLN A 135 -18.37 -0.81 -6.93
N LEU A 136 -17.07 -1.07 -6.98
CA LEU A 136 -16.28 -1.34 -5.77
C LEU A 136 -16.24 -0.15 -4.80
N ALA A 137 -16.24 1.08 -5.31
CA ALA A 137 -16.31 2.28 -4.49
C ALA A 137 -17.69 2.41 -3.81
N ILE A 138 -18.78 2.11 -4.53
CA ILE A 138 -20.13 2.09 -3.95
C ILE A 138 -20.26 0.99 -2.89
N ASP A 139 -19.73 -0.19 -3.15
CA ASP A 139 -19.73 -1.31 -2.21
C ASP A 139 -18.98 -1.00 -0.91
N LEU A 140 -17.98 -0.10 -0.97
CA LEU A 140 -17.27 0.44 0.19
C LEU A 140 -18.06 1.50 0.95
N GLY A 141 -19.20 1.94 0.44
CA GLY A 141 -20.02 2.98 1.04
C GLY A 141 -19.58 4.41 0.70
N LEU A 142 -18.76 4.60 -0.33
CA LEU A 142 -18.40 5.93 -0.82
C LEU A 142 -19.61 6.59 -1.49
N ASP A 143 -19.76 7.90 -1.30
CA ASP A 143 -20.73 8.67 -2.07
C ASP A 143 -20.38 8.63 -3.55
N ALA A 144 -21.31 8.12 -4.37
CA ALA A 144 -21.08 7.85 -5.79
C ALA A 144 -20.70 9.10 -6.58
N GLN A 145 -21.32 10.25 -6.26
CA GLN A 145 -21.08 11.50 -6.98
C GLN A 145 -19.73 12.12 -6.57
N ALA A 146 -19.40 12.13 -5.27
CA ALA A 146 -18.13 12.62 -4.77
C ALA A 146 -16.95 11.79 -5.31
N TYR A 147 -17.10 10.45 -5.30
CA TYR A 147 -16.11 9.55 -5.86
C TYR A 147 -15.93 9.75 -7.36
N ALA A 148 -17.02 9.80 -8.14
CA ALA A 148 -16.95 9.99 -9.59
C ALA A 148 -16.22 11.28 -9.95
N LYS A 149 -16.55 12.39 -9.29
CA LYS A 149 -15.89 13.68 -9.48
C LYS A 149 -14.39 13.62 -9.14
N ALA A 150 -14.04 12.95 -8.03
CA ALA A 150 -12.65 12.78 -7.65
C ALA A 150 -11.90 11.90 -8.64
N TYR A 151 -12.51 10.80 -9.11
CA TYR A 151 -11.91 9.90 -10.09
C TYR A 151 -11.65 10.61 -11.43
N GLU A 152 -12.65 11.35 -11.96
CA GLU A 152 -12.50 12.13 -13.17
C GLU A 152 -11.34 13.13 -13.10
N LYS A 153 -11.18 13.81 -11.96
CA LYS A 153 -10.10 14.76 -11.71
C LYS A 153 -8.73 14.09 -11.63
N LEU A 154 -8.65 12.92 -10.98
CA LEU A 154 -7.37 12.30 -10.59
C LEU A 154 -6.85 11.28 -11.60
N GLN A 155 -7.67 10.84 -12.57
CA GLN A 155 -7.22 9.96 -13.64
C GLN A 155 -6.27 10.68 -14.62
N GLY A 156 -5.57 9.90 -15.45
CA GLY A 156 -4.70 10.42 -16.50
C GLY A 156 -3.45 11.10 -15.95
N ALA A 157 -3.28 12.40 -16.18
CA ALA A 157 -2.07 13.16 -15.86
C ALA A 157 -1.76 13.20 -14.36
N GLU A 158 -2.79 13.35 -13.52
CA GLU A 158 -2.61 13.40 -12.05
C GLU A 158 -2.11 12.05 -11.52
N THR A 159 -2.70 10.94 -11.96
CA THR A 159 -2.23 9.60 -11.62
C THR A 159 -0.81 9.35 -12.15
N ALA A 160 -0.50 9.77 -13.37
CA ALA A 160 0.86 9.65 -13.92
C ALA A 160 1.88 10.44 -13.11
N SER A 161 1.54 11.65 -12.68
CA SER A 161 2.38 12.50 -11.82
C SER A 161 2.61 11.85 -10.45
N HIS A 162 1.54 11.30 -9.84
CA HIS A 162 1.64 10.54 -8.58
C HIS A 162 2.61 9.34 -8.71
N ILE A 163 2.46 8.54 -9.77
CA ILE A 163 3.32 7.39 -10.05
C ILE A 163 4.79 7.83 -10.21
N ALA A 164 5.03 8.89 -10.99
CA ALA A 164 6.38 9.42 -11.21
C ALA A 164 7.01 9.90 -9.89
N SER A 165 6.26 10.62 -9.06
CA SER A 165 6.71 11.08 -7.73
C SER A 165 7.03 9.89 -6.82
N SER A 166 6.16 8.88 -6.75
CA SER A 166 6.37 7.67 -5.95
C SER A 166 7.65 6.92 -6.36
N ARG A 167 7.88 6.77 -7.66
CA ARG A 167 9.10 6.14 -8.20
C ARG A 167 10.36 6.94 -7.89
N ALA A 168 10.32 8.28 -8.02
CA ALA A 168 11.43 9.14 -7.67
C ALA A 168 11.80 9.03 -6.19
N GLN A 169 10.81 9.02 -5.29
CA GLN A 169 11.02 8.82 -3.87
C GLN A 169 11.61 7.43 -3.57
N MET A 170 11.10 6.36 -4.18
CA MET A 170 11.68 5.02 -4.04
C MET A 170 13.15 4.97 -4.45
N ALA A 171 13.51 5.62 -5.55
CA ALA A 171 14.89 5.68 -6.01
C ALA A 171 15.81 6.39 -5.01
N GLN A 172 15.34 7.50 -4.41
CA GLN A 172 16.07 8.21 -3.36
C GLN A 172 16.28 7.37 -2.09
N LEU A 173 15.29 6.51 -1.76
CA LEU A 173 15.35 5.58 -0.63
C LEU A 173 16.19 4.32 -0.92
N GLY A 174 16.68 4.13 -2.15
CA GLY A 174 17.36 2.90 -2.58
C GLY A 174 16.42 1.67 -2.62
N ALA A 175 15.10 1.88 -2.56
CA ALA A 175 14.11 0.82 -2.65
C ALA A 175 13.97 0.32 -4.10
N ARG A 176 13.90 -1.02 -4.29
CA ARG A 176 13.99 -1.63 -5.63
C ARG A 176 12.73 -2.35 -6.08
N GLY A 177 11.64 -2.30 -5.32
CA GLY A 177 10.43 -3.05 -5.66
C GLY A 177 9.26 -2.85 -4.72
N PHE A 178 8.16 -3.53 -5.04
CA PHE A 178 6.94 -3.53 -4.25
C PHE A 178 6.73 -4.90 -3.59
N PRO A 179 6.20 -4.94 -2.36
CA PRO A 179 5.94 -3.82 -1.46
C PRO A 179 7.20 -3.26 -0.81
N THR A 180 7.23 -1.97 -0.52
CA THR A 180 8.23 -1.36 0.37
C THR A 180 7.51 -0.51 1.41
N LEU A 181 7.81 -0.70 2.68
CA LEU A 181 7.30 0.12 3.79
C LEU A 181 8.47 0.82 4.46
N VAL A 182 8.38 2.13 4.59
CA VAL A 182 9.44 2.97 5.14
C VAL A 182 8.90 3.71 6.36
N LEU A 183 9.65 3.68 7.46
CA LEU A 183 9.44 4.55 8.60
C LEU A 183 10.29 5.80 8.42
N LEU A 184 9.65 6.97 8.41
CA LEU A 184 10.32 8.26 8.47
C LEU A 184 10.16 8.84 9.88
N ASP A 185 11.29 9.20 10.50
CA ASP A 185 11.34 9.84 11.82
C ASP A 185 12.33 11.02 11.78
N GLY A 186 11.84 12.21 11.58
CA GLY A 186 12.65 13.38 11.29
C GLY A 186 13.49 13.18 10.01
N ALA A 187 14.81 13.18 10.14
CA ALA A 187 15.75 12.93 9.06
C ALA A 187 16.12 11.43 8.89
N GLN A 188 15.67 10.57 9.78
CA GLN A 188 15.97 9.14 9.73
C GLN A 188 14.97 8.41 8.85
N GLN A 189 15.48 7.47 8.05
CA GLN A 189 14.70 6.64 7.14
C GLN A 189 15.07 5.18 7.34
N GLU A 190 14.07 4.31 7.49
CA GLU A 190 14.28 2.88 7.66
C GLU A 190 13.29 2.08 6.82
N ILE A 191 13.80 1.20 5.97
CA ILE A 191 12.96 0.22 5.25
C ILE A 191 12.63 -0.90 6.24
N LEU A 192 11.33 -1.10 6.46
CA LEU A 192 10.84 -2.10 7.40
C LEU A 192 10.77 -3.50 6.79
N PRO A 193 11.13 -4.55 7.53
CA PRO A 193 11.33 -5.91 6.99
C PRO A 193 10.01 -6.69 6.87
N LEU A 194 9.12 -6.30 5.94
CA LEU A 194 7.81 -6.94 5.73
C LEU A 194 7.94 -8.45 5.43
N ASP A 195 8.97 -8.84 4.69
CA ASP A 195 9.25 -10.22 4.31
C ASP A 195 9.40 -11.18 5.49
N ARG A 196 9.97 -10.71 6.61
CA ARG A 196 10.18 -11.50 7.83
C ARG A 196 8.89 -11.83 8.57
N TYR A 197 7.83 -11.03 8.32
CA TYR A 197 6.57 -11.09 9.04
C TYR A 197 5.39 -11.59 8.21
N LEU A 198 5.60 -12.00 6.96
CA LEU A 198 4.55 -12.64 6.15
C LEU A 198 3.93 -13.80 6.93
N GLY A 199 2.61 -13.84 7.01
CA GLY A 199 1.85 -14.82 7.78
C GLY A 199 1.99 -14.73 9.32
N LYS A 200 2.66 -13.71 9.85
CA LYS A 200 2.91 -13.54 11.30
C LYS A 200 2.40 -12.19 11.82
N PRO A 201 1.09 -11.90 11.69
CA PRO A 201 0.54 -10.57 11.99
C PRO A 201 0.73 -10.14 13.44
N ALA A 202 0.62 -11.05 14.42
CA ALA A 202 0.83 -10.72 15.83
C ALA A 202 2.29 -10.34 16.15
N ALA A 203 3.26 -11.07 15.56
CA ALA A 203 4.68 -10.76 15.72
C ALA A 203 5.03 -9.42 15.06
N TRP A 204 4.45 -9.14 13.87
CA TRP A 204 4.58 -7.85 13.20
C TRP A 204 4.06 -6.71 14.07
N GLN A 205 2.85 -6.85 14.62
CA GLN A 205 2.24 -5.81 15.46
C GLN A 205 3.10 -5.49 16.69
N ALA A 206 3.60 -6.51 17.38
CA ALA A 206 4.45 -6.34 18.54
C ALA A 206 5.77 -5.63 18.19
N TRP A 207 6.44 -6.09 17.13
CA TRP A 207 7.69 -5.52 16.67
C TRP A 207 7.53 -4.06 16.20
N LEU A 208 6.48 -3.77 15.41
CA LEU A 208 6.25 -2.43 14.89
C LEU A 208 5.92 -1.43 16.00
N ARG A 209 5.13 -1.83 17.00
CA ARG A 209 4.87 -0.99 18.20
C ARG A 209 6.16 -0.63 18.93
N ASP A 210 7.01 -1.61 19.22
CA ASP A 210 8.29 -1.37 19.88
C ASP A 210 9.18 -0.43 19.05
N ARG A 211 9.22 -0.62 17.73
CA ARG A 211 10.01 0.22 16.82
C ARG A 211 9.51 1.66 16.78
N LEU A 212 8.19 1.88 16.77
CA LEU A 212 7.59 3.21 16.77
C LEU A 212 7.81 3.96 18.10
N VAL A 213 7.73 3.25 19.23
CA VAL A 213 8.05 3.85 20.54
C VAL A 213 9.51 4.31 20.58
N LYS A 214 10.44 3.51 20.06
CA LYS A 214 11.86 3.89 20.00
C LYS A 214 12.09 5.10 19.09
N ALA A 215 11.39 5.17 17.96
CA ALA A 215 11.45 6.32 17.07
C ALA A 215 10.97 7.60 17.77
N GLY A 216 9.74 7.58 18.32
CA GLY A 216 9.20 8.74 19.03
C GLY A 216 10.06 9.25 20.20
N ASN A 217 10.73 8.34 20.89
CA ASN A 217 11.64 8.70 21.99
C ASN A 217 12.97 9.32 21.49
N ALA A 218 13.47 8.88 20.33
CA ALA A 218 14.67 9.42 19.72
C ALA A 218 14.48 10.87 19.23
N SER A 219 13.25 11.25 18.91
CA SER A 219 12.89 12.60 18.49
C SER A 219 12.65 13.58 19.63
N GLN A 220 12.68 13.13 20.91
CA GLN A 220 12.61 14.01 22.07
C GLN A 220 14.01 14.53 22.40
N PRO A 221 14.21 15.85 22.56
CA PRO A 221 15.47 16.39 23.06
C PRO A 221 15.72 15.81 24.46
N PRO A 222 17.00 15.56 24.85
CA PRO A 222 17.32 15.08 26.18
C PRO A 222 16.68 16.02 27.21
N GLN A 223 15.83 15.47 28.08
CA GLN A 223 15.30 16.23 29.20
C GLN A 223 16.51 16.71 30.01
N GLN A 224 16.79 18.01 29.94
CA GLN A 224 17.75 18.62 30.87
C GLN A 224 17.16 18.39 32.26
N LEU A 225 17.80 17.51 33.03
CA LEU A 225 17.63 17.45 34.48
C LEU A 225 17.91 18.88 34.98
N ALA A 226 16.84 19.60 35.31
CA ALA A 226 17.00 20.86 36.01
C ALA A 226 17.74 20.54 37.33
N CYS A 227 19.00 20.89 37.39
CA CYS A 227 19.71 20.95 38.66
C CYS A 227 19.02 22.02 39.48
N ASP A 228 18.27 21.59 40.47
CA ASP A 228 17.71 22.48 41.50
C ASP A 228 18.88 23.07 42.32
N THR A 229 19.19 24.32 42.02
CA THR A 229 20.23 25.09 42.71
C THR A 229 19.74 25.58 44.09
N ALA A 230 19.23 24.68 44.92
CA ALA A 230 18.78 24.98 46.27
C ALA A 230 19.37 24.01 47.32
N SER A 231 20.68 23.71 47.29
CA SER A 231 21.37 23.05 48.38
C SER A 231 22.89 23.20 48.25
N CYS A 232 23.38 24.42 48.30
CA CYS A 232 24.79 24.70 48.64
C CYS A 232 24.82 25.89 49.58
N THR A 233 24.60 25.60 50.85
CA THR A 233 25.02 26.47 51.95
C THR A 233 25.77 25.65 52.99
N VAL A 234 27.04 26.07 53.14
CA VAL A 234 28.03 25.79 54.19
C VAL A 234 28.85 24.52 54.07
#